data_ed02782f8218e16644ce18820da20e46
#
_entry.id   ed02782f8218e16644ce18820da20e46
#
_cell.length_a   1.000
_cell.length_b   1.000
_cell.length_c   1.000
_cell.angle_alpha   90.00
_cell.angle_beta   90.00
_cell.angle_gamma   90.00
#
_symmetry.space_group_name_H-M   'P 1'
#
loop_
_entity.id
_entity.type
_entity.pdbx_description
1 polymer ?
#
loop_
_entity_poly.entity_id
_entity_poly.type
_entity_poly.pdbx_seq_one_letter_code
_entity_poly.pdbx_strand_id
1 'polypeptide(L)'
;MEKIARLCWNTKEWRRPSGRKGKSGMKESYENENGFGHEEWLLDDSKIMPDGYHYGFLEQLRVKSKIHHGKVYDIHLYTFSPTRQWVYIGCLKKAIGVSTVESEKVYDYYEKMGWIEDMRKDVLYAKGTVKDFTAAFMFNVKFKFENAVINYSNQPILSKGSIPSPRYNFMDKKRSFEFEKDEDGNVKVLDTSIFERVVEGGKIQIDPLHKKIQNAVSEILKGQYTKIQLETNPEDAEDQRIDIKGFSKKEQEWHFFEVKTVSAKRCIREALGQILEYAHYPNVNRAKKFFIIGPEPPDENDKAYMQLLRNTYKMPIWFRWYSFKENKSYERV
;
A
#
# COMPACT_ATOMS: atom_id res chain seq x y z
N MET A 1 -15.30 1.72 22.55
CA MET A 1 -14.13 2.21 23.34
C MET A 1 -12.99 2.45 22.38
N GLU A 2 -12.36 3.63 22.43
CA GLU A 2 -11.19 3.94 21.59
C GLU A 2 -9.90 3.36 22.21
N LYS A 3 -9.18 2.63 21.41
CA LYS A 3 -7.91 1.98 21.77
C LYS A 3 -6.82 2.34 20.77
N ILE A 4 -5.58 2.17 21.20
CA ILE A 4 -4.39 2.38 20.38
C ILE A 4 -3.60 1.06 20.36
N ALA A 5 -3.24 0.60 19.16
CA ALA A 5 -2.44 -0.59 18.94
C ALA A 5 -1.27 -0.30 17.99
N ARG A 6 -0.09 -0.82 18.34
CA ARG A 6 1.11 -0.74 17.49
C ARG A 6 1.16 -1.94 16.54
N LEU A 7 1.50 -1.68 15.28
CA LEU A 7 1.87 -2.72 14.31
C LEU A 7 3.38 -2.75 14.15
N CYS A 8 3.94 -3.90 13.79
CA CYS A 8 5.32 -3.97 13.31
C CYS A 8 5.44 -3.18 12.00
N TRP A 9 6.65 -2.72 11.67
CA TRP A 9 6.89 -2.02 10.41
C TRP A 9 6.60 -2.95 9.23
N ASN A 10 5.87 -2.42 8.24
CA ASN A 10 5.53 -3.14 7.03
C ASN A 10 5.55 -2.20 5.82
N THR A 11 6.16 -2.64 4.72
CA THR A 11 6.23 -1.91 3.44
C THR A 11 5.21 -2.44 2.42
N LYS A 12 4.32 -3.35 2.84
CA LYS A 12 3.29 -4.01 2.03
C LYS A 12 1.88 -3.68 2.52
N GLU A 13 1.71 -2.53 3.16
CA GLU A 13 0.41 -2.04 3.64
C GLU A 13 -0.30 -3.01 4.59
N TRP A 14 0.46 -3.86 5.30
CA TRP A 14 -0.08 -4.92 6.17
C TRP A 14 -1.03 -5.89 5.46
N ARG A 15 -0.82 -6.11 4.16
CA ARG A 15 -1.52 -7.13 3.37
C ARG A 15 -0.76 -8.44 3.32
N ARG A 16 0.55 -8.39 3.57
CA ARG A 16 1.47 -9.55 3.64
C ARG A 16 2.80 -9.15 4.26
N PRO A 17 3.64 -10.13 4.67
CA PRO A 17 4.95 -9.86 5.22
C PRO A 17 5.87 -9.10 4.27
N SER A 18 6.64 -8.18 4.84
CA SER A 18 7.61 -7.35 4.13
C SER A 18 9.07 -7.72 4.40
N GLY A 19 9.31 -8.80 5.15
CA GLY A 19 10.64 -9.26 5.50
C GLY A 19 11.26 -8.53 6.70
N ARG A 20 12.51 -8.84 7.03
CA ARG A 20 13.21 -8.33 8.24
C ARG A 20 13.55 -6.86 8.22
N LYS A 21 13.66 -6.27 7.03
CA LYS A 21 14.16 -4.91 6.88
C LYS A 21 13.22 -3.88 7.51
N GLY A 22 13.77 -3.02 8.34
CA GLY A 22 13.01 -1.96 9.02
C GLY A 22 12.22 -2.40 10.24
N LYS A 23 12.22 -3.70 10.59
CA LYS A 23 11.61 -4.19 11.82
C LYS A 23 12.47 -3.94 13.03
N SER A 24 11.97 -4.31 14.20
CA SER A 24 12.67 -4.12 15.46
C SER A 24 14.10 -4.66 15.40
N GLY A 25 15.08 -3.82 15.73
CA GLY A 25 16.49 -4.23 15.85
C GLY A 25 16.80 -5.03 17.14
N MET A 26 15.80 -5.29 17.97
CA MET A 26 15.97 -6.10 19.17
C MET A 26 16.14 -7.57 18.76
N LYS A 27 17.31 -8.14 19.11
CA LYS A 27 17.67 -9.50 18.70
C LYS A 27 16.64 -10.57 19.11
N GLU A 28 15.95 -10.37 20.23
CA GLU A 28 14.97 -11.29 20.78
C GLU A 28 13.53 -10.98 20.37
N SER A 29 13.30 -10.07 19.42
CA SER A 29 11.93 -9.81 18.95
C SER A 29 11.50 -10.89 17.93
N TYR A 30 10.24 -11.31 18.03
CA TYR A 30 9.68 -12.31 17.13
C TYR A 30 9.90 -11.96 15.64
N GLU A 31 9.69 -10.69 15.29
CA GLU A 31 9.84 -10.21 13.92
C GLU A 31 11.29 -10.25 13.43
N ASN A 32 12.26 -10.06 14.34
CA ASN A 32 13.67 -10.13 13.99
C ASN A 32 14.13 -11.60 13.81
N GLU A 33 13.67 -12.47 14.69
CA GLU A 33 14.00 -13.90 14.61
C GLU A 33 13.37 -14.57 13.38
N ASN A 34 12.08 -14.34 13.16
CA ASN A 34 11.30 -15.06 12.15
C ASN A 34 11.12 -14.28 10.84
N GLY A 35 11.44 -12.99 10.80
CA GLY A 35 11.36 -12.16 9.59
C GLY A 35 9.97 -11.65 9.27
N PHE A 36 8.97 -11.89 10.13
CA PHE A 36 7.60 -11.39 9.98
C PHE A 36 6.92 -11.24 11.34
N GLY A 37 5.82 -10.48 11.37
CA GLY A 37 4.87 -10.43 12.49
C GLY A 37 3.49 -10.90 12.04
N HIS A 38 2.73 -11.57 12.91
CA HIS A 38 1.41 -12.10 12.56
C HIS A 38 0.38 -11.01 12.18
N GLU A 39 0.59 -9.76 12.61
CA GLU A 39 -0.22 -8.61 12.20
C GLU A 39 0.01 -8.14 10.76
N GLU A 40 0.95 -8.70 10.02
CA GLU A 40 1.27 -8.25 8.65
C GLU A 40 0.25 -8.66 7.60
N TRP A 41 -0.79 -9.38 7.95
CA TRP A 41 -1.97 -9.62 7.11
C TRP A 41 -3.23 -8.89 7.61
N LEU A 42 -3.10 -8.02 8.63
CA LEU A 42 -4.24 -7.35 9.25
C LEU A 42 -5.11 -6.58 8.25
N LEU A 43 -4.53 -6.08 7.16
CA LEU A 43 -5.23 -5.29 6.15
C LEU A 43 -5.33 -6.01 4.79
N ASP A 44 -5.24 -7.34 4.77
CA ASP A 44 -5.42 -8.14 3.55
C ASP A 44 -6.89 -8.29 3.17
N ASP A 45 -7.38 -7.40 2.33
CA ASP A 45 -8.77 -7.36 1.85
C ASP A 45 -9.12 -8.49 0.87
N SER A 46 -8.16 -9.34 0.49
CA SER A 46 -8.42 -10.51 -0.35
C SER A 46 -9.02 -11.69 0.42
N LYS A 47 -8.97 -11.67 1.76
CA LYS A 47 -9.41 -12.76 2.65
C LYS A 47 -10.57 -12.33 3.54
N ILE A 48 -11.75 -12.22 2.94
CA ILE A 48 -12.99 -11.89 3.64
C ILE A 48 -13.80 -13.18 3.86
N MET A 49 -14.20 -13.40 5.10
CA MET A 49 -15.05 -14.54 5.46
C MET A 49 -16.50 -14.37 4.93
N PRO A 50 -17.28 -15.45 4.79
CA PRO A 50 -18.67 -15.38 4.33
C PRO A 50 -19.60 -14.52 5.20
N ASP A 51 -19.24 -14.27 6.47
CA ASP A 51 -19.96 -13.36 7.37
C ASP A 51 -19.64 -11.86 7.09
N GLY A 52 -18.82 -11.58 6.08
CA GLY A 52 -18.41 -10.25 5.67
C GLY A 52 -17.29 -9.62 6.54
N TYR A 53 -16.74 -10.38 7.49
CA TYR A 53 -15.61 -9.91 8.31
C TYR A 53 -14.27 -10.35 7.73
N HIS A 54 -13.29 -9.48 7.89
CA HIS A 54 -11.89 -9.86 7.83
C HIS A 54 -11.42 -10.21 9.24
N TYR A 55 -10.64 -11.28 9.35
CA TYR A 55 -10.05 -11.75 10.59
C TYR A 55 -8.54 -11.58 10.52
N GLY A 56 -7.95 -11.06 11.59
CA GLY A 56 -6.52 -10.82 11.70
C GLY A 56 -6.01 -10.93 13.12
N PHE A 57 -4.77 -10.52 13.29
CA PHE A 57 -4.07 -10.62 14.56
C PHE A 57 -3.55 -9.25 15.02
N LEU A 58 -3.65 -9.01 16.32
CA LEU A 58 -3.00 -7.90 17.03
C LEU A 58 -2.33 -8.44 18.29
N GLU A 59 -1.01 -8.29 18.38
CA GLU A 59 -0.22 -8.78 19.52
C GLU A 59 -0.78 -8.30 20.86
N GLN A 60 -1.29 -7.08 20.91
CA GLN A 60 -1.84 -6.47 22.12
C GLN A 60 -3.10 -7.17 22.64
N LEU A 61 -3.86 -7.84 21.77
CA LEU A 61 -5.04 -8.61 22.16
C LEU A 61 -4.71 -10.05 22.59
N ARG A 62 -3.51 -10.54 22.29
CA ARG A 62 -3.07 -11.89 22.64
C ARG A 62 -2.91 -12.06 24.15
N VAL A 63 -2.28 -11.08 24.78
CA VAL A 63 -2.11 -11.06 26.23
C VAL A 63 -3.45 -10.80 26.89
N LYS A 64 -3.92 -11.72 27.76
CA LYS A 64 -5.24 -11.67 28.40
C LYS A 64 -6.40 -11.70 27.38
N SER A 65 -6.30 -12.48 26.31
CA SER A 65 -7.27 -12.54 25.22
C SER A 65 -8.72 -12.69 25.69
N LYS A 66 -8.98 -13.49 26.74
CA LYS A 66 -10.33 -13.74 27.29
C LYS A 66 -11.08 -12.47 27.67
N ILE A 67 -10.40 -11.41 28.14
CA ILE A 67 -11.06 -10.16 28.53
C ILE A 67 -11.52 -9.33 27.31
N HIS A 68 -11.03 -9.65 26.11
CA HIS A 68 -11.35 -8.95 24.88
C HIS A 68 -12.41 -9.66 24.05
N HIS A 69 -12.74 -10.92 24.34
CA HIS A 69 -13.71 -11.72 23.58
C HIS A 69 -15.06 -10.99 23.49
N GLY A 70 -15.56 -10.81 22.27
CA GLY A 70 -16.83 -10.17 21.97
C GLY A 70 -16.88 -8.65 22.23
N LYS A 71 -15.84 -8.06 22.79
CA LYS A 71 -15.81 -6.61 23.01
C LYS A 71 -15.55 -5.84 21.75
N VAL A 72 -16.24 -4.71 21.61
CA VAL A 72 -16.17 -3.82 20.44
C VAL A 72 -15.27 -2.63 20.75
N TYR A 73 -14.35 -2.35 19.84
CA TYR A 73 -13.36 -1.29 19.95
C TYR A 73 -13.27 -0.48 18.64
N ASP A 74 -12.93 0.80 18.78
CA ASP A 74 -12.35 1.58 17.69
C ASP A 74 -10.83 1.59 17.92
N ILE A 75 -10.07 0.88 17.08
CA ILE A 75 -8.65 0.63 17.29
C ILE A 75 -7.85 1.51 16.35
N HIS A 76 -7.18 2.51 16.92
CA HIS A 76 -6.23 3.34 16.20
C HIS A 76 -4.89 2.61 16.04
N LEU A 77 -4.45 2.48 14.81
CA LEU A 77 -3.25 1.77 14.43
C LEU A 77 -2.09 2.74 14.18
N TYR A 78 -0.93 2.41 14.69
CA TYR A 78 0.29 3.13 14.41
C TYR A 78 1.48 2.17 14.28
N THR A 79 2.53 2.64 13.66
CA THR A 79 3.80 1.92 13.56
C THR A 79 4.98 2.84 13.85
N PHE A 80 6.16 2.26 13.96
CA PHE A 80 7.41 2.98 14.12
C PHE A 80 8.30 2.72 12.92
N SER A 81 8.59 3.76 12.15
CA SER A 81 9.38 3.66 10.92
C SER A 81 10.86 3.37 11.22
N PRO A 82 11.62 2.84 10.25
CA PRO A 82 13.08 2.68 10.36
C PRO A 82 13.83 3.99 10.60
N THR A 83 13.24 5.12 10.21
CA THR A 83 13.76 6.49 10.49
C THR A 83 13.35 7.00 11.86
N ARG A 84 12.81 6.13 12.73
CA ARG A 84 12.39 6.43 14.10
C ARG A 84 11.26 7.45 14.22
N GLN A 85 10.38 7.50 13.22
CA GLN A 85 9.17 8.32 13.24
C GLN A 85 7.97 7.49 13.68
N TRP A 86 7.07 8.10 14.44
CA TRP A 86 5.76 7.54 14.77
C TRP A 86 4.81 7.82 13.61
N VAL A 87 4.22 6.78 13.06
CA VAL A 87 3.40 6.86 11.84
C VAL A 87 2.01 6.36 12.13
N TYR A 88 1.01 7.19 11.88
CA TYR A 88 -0.39 6.81 12.03
C TYR A 88 -0.88 6.08 10.78
N ILE A 89 -1.42 4.88 10.98
CA ILE A 89 -1.90 4.02 9.90
C ILE A 89 -3.38 4.24 9.62
N GLY A 90 -4.18 4.42 10.69
CA GLY A 90 -5.62 4.57 10.55
C GLY A 90 -6.40 4.06 11.76
N CYS A 91 -7.67 3.78 11.55
CA CYS A 91 -8.56 3.29 12.60
C CYS A 91 -9.45 2.15 12.08
N LEU A 92 -9.46 1.03 12.79
CA LEU A 92 -10.44 -0.03 12.63
C LEU A 92 -11.65 0.28 13.54
N LYS A 93 -12.70 0.82 12.98
CA LYS A 93 -13.94 1.10 13.74
C LYS A 93 -14.75 -0.17 13.93
N LYS A 94 -15.37 -0.31 15.10
CA LYS A 94 -16.21 -1.46 15.47
C LYS A 94 -15.47 -2.80 15.34
N ALA A 95 -14.16 -2.82 15.55
CA ALA A 95 -13.39 -4.06 15.62
C ALA A 95 -13.80 -4.88 16.86
N ILE A 96 -13.88 -6.20 16.71
CA ILE A 96 -14.39 -7.13 17.71
C ILE A 96 -13.29 -8.11 18.08
N GLY A 97 -13.06 -8.29 19.38
CA GLY A 97 -12.16 -9.32 19.88
C GLY A 97 -12.71 -10.72 19.64
N VAL A 98 -11.93 -11.59 19.03
CA VAL A 98 -12.31 -12.95 18.64
C VAL A 98 -12.04 -13.94 19.78
N SER A 99 -12.98 -14.86 20.04
CA SER A 99 -12.81 -15.94 21.01
C SER A 99 -11.94 -17.06 20.48
N THR A 100 -11.36 -17.89 21.36
CA THR A 100 -10.57 -19.05 20.96
C THR A 100 -11.35 -20.01 20.05
N VAL A 101 -12.61 -20.31 20.41
CA VAL A 101 -13.48 -21.20 19.63
C VAL A 101 -13.76 -20.61 18.23
N GLU A 102 -13.96 -19.31 18.16
CA GLU A 102 -14.19 -18.63 16.89
C GLU A 102 -12.89 -18.60 16.04
N SER A 103 -11.76 -18.33 16.65
CA SER A 103 -10.45 -18.34 15.99
C SER A 103 -10.11 -19.71 15.38
N GLU A 104 -10.45 -20.81 16.06
CA GLU A 104 -10.29 -22.17 15.53
C GLU A 104 -11.15 -22.40 14.29
N LYS A 105 -12.43 -22.04 14.32
CA LYS A 105 -13.33 -22.13 13.15
C LYS A 105 -12.84 -21.32 11.96
N VAL A 106 -12.30 -20.15 12.22
CA VAL A 106 -11.72 -19.27 11.19
C VAL A 106 -10.48 -19.91 10.59
N TYR A 107 -9.62 -20.48 11.44
CA TYR A 107 -8.41 -21.16 10.99
C TYR A 107 -8.75 -22.35 10.07
N ASP A 108 -9.70 -23.22 10.47
CA ASP A 108 -10.16 -24.33 9.66
C ASP A 108 -10.72 -23.86 8.31
N TYR A 109 -11.46 -22.77 8.29
CA TYR A 109 -11.97 -22.19 7.05
C TYR A 109 -10.84 -21.68 6.16
N TYR A 110 -9.89 -20.94 6.70
CA TYR A 110 -8.73 -20.44 5.97
C TYR A 110 -7.86 -21.59 5.42
N GLU A 111 -7.72 -22.66 6.20
CA GLU A 111 -7.00 -23.86 5.74
C GLU A 111 -7.74 -24.54 4.59
N LYS A 112 -9.05 -24.72 4.70
CA LYS A 112 -9.90 -25.28 3.63
C LYS A 112 -9.85 -24.46 2.34
N MET A 113 -9.75 -23.15 2.44
CA MET A 113 -9.65 -22.23 1.29
C MET A 113 -8.22 -22.15 0.72
N GLY A 114 -7.26 -22.79 1.32
CA GLY A 114 -5.83 -22.72 0.93
C GLY A 114 -5.14 -21.42 1.37
N TRP A 115 -5.84 -20.52 2.08
CA TRP A 115 -5.30 -19.22 2.48
C TRP A 115 -4.18 -19.31 3.50
N ILE A 116 -4.22 -20.31 4.40
CA ILE A 116 -3.10 -20.56 5.35
C ILE A 116 -1.84 -20.93 4.59
N GLU A 117 -1.95 -21.75 3.54
CA GLU A 117 -0.80 -22.13 2.72
C GLU A 117 -0.26 -20.93 1.92
N ASP A 118 -1.12 -20.06 1.41
CA ASP A 118 -0.70 -18.83 0.76
C ASP A 118 0.03 -17.89 1.73
N MET A 119 -0.47 -17.74 2.96
CA MET A 119 0.20 -16.96 3.99
C MET A 119 1.56 -17.55 4.39
N ARG A 120 1.71 -18.87 4.42
CA ARG A 120 3.03 -19.53 4.60
C ARG A 120 3.99 -19.21 3.46
N LYS A 121 3.51 -19.26 2.21
CA LYS A 121 4.31 -18.85 1.04
C LYS A 121 4.75 -17.40 1.12
N ASP A 122 3.86 -16.50 1.55
CA ASP A 122 4.20 -15.09 1.76
C ASP A 122 5.38 -14.92 2.73
N VAL A 123 5.41 -15.69 3.83
CA VAL A 123 6.56 -15.70 4.76
C VAL A 123 7.84 -16.12 4.06
N LEU A 124 7.79 -17.20 3.28
CA LEU A 124 8.95 -17.71 2.55
C LEU A 124 9.44 -16.71 1.49
N TYR A 125 8.53 -16.07 0.76
CA TYR A 125 8.88 -15.00 -0.18
C TYR A 125 9.53 -13.81 0.51
N ALA A 126 9.10 -13.49 1.72
CA ALA A 126 9.71 -12.46 2.56
C ALA A 126 11.03 -12.90 3.22
N LYS A 127 11.56 -14.11 2.88
CA LYS A 127 12.74 -14.73 3.48
C LYS A 127 12.62 -14.89 5.00
N GLY A 128 11.40 -15.13 5.48
CA GLY A 128 11.07 -15.42 6.86
C GLY A 128 11.07 -16.93 7.14
N THR A 129 10.90 -17.28 8.42
CA THR A 129 10.75 -18.65 8.90
C THR A 129 9.31 -18.87 9.29
N VAL A 130 8.63 -19.83 8.66
CA VAL A 130 7.25 -20.19 9.00
C VAL A 130 7.21 -20.78 10.41
N LYS A 131 6.57 -20.07 11.33
CA LYS A 131 6.46 -20.47 12.73
C LYS A 131 5.13 -19.98 13.33
N ASP A 132 4.61 -20.70 14.32
CA ASP A 132 3.44 -20.34 15.11
C ASP A 132 2.15 -20.08 14.27
N PHE A 133 1.98 -20.81 13.18
CA PHE A 133 0.76 -20.77 12.37
C PHE A 133 -0.35 -21.59 13.04
N THR A 134 -0.90 -21.04 14.10
CA THR A 134 -2.03 -21.62 14.85
C THR A 134 -3.16 -20.60 14.94
N ALA A 135 -4.38 -21.08 15.18
CA ALA A 135 -5.55 -20.21 15.31
C ALA A 135 -5.33 -19.02 16.25
N ALA A 136 -4.71 -19.26 17.40
CA ALA A 136 -4.49 -18.25 18.44
C ALA A 136 -3.47 -17.15 18.04
N PHE A 137 -2.53 -17.48 17.14
CA PHE A 137 -1.53 -16.53 16.61
C PHE A 137 -1.91 -15.92 15.27
N MET A 138 -3.01 -16.37 14.66
CA MET A 138 -3.47 -15.83 13.38
C MET A 138 -4.70 -14.96 13.52
N PHE A 139 -5.61 -15.24 14.47
CA PHE A 139 -6.93 -14.62 14.53
C PHE A 139 -7.35 -14.28 15.95
N ASN A 140 -7.29 -13.00 16.32
CA ASN A 140 -7.78 -12.51 17.63
C ASN A 140 -8.60 -11.22 17.54
N VAL A 141 -8.76 -10.68 16.33
CA VAL A 141 -9.58 -9.51 16.02
C VAL A 141 -10.29 -9.72 14.69
N LYS A 142 -11.52 -9.20 14.59
CA LYS A 142 -12.24 -9.13 13.31
C LYS A 142 -12.85 -7.75 13.12
N PHE A 143 -12.99 -7.34 11.89
CA PHE A 143 -13.64 -6.09 11.50
C PHE A 143 -14.15 -6.16 10.06
N LYS A 144 -14.99 -5.20 9.68
CA LYS A 144 -15.41 -5.02 8.29
C LYS A 144 -14.61 -3.90 7.66
N PHE A 145 -14.10 -4.09 6.45
CA PHE A 145 -13.31 -3.06 5.74
C PHE A 145 -14.09 -1.77 5.50
N GLU A 146 -15.41 -1.83 5.35
CA GLU A 146 -16.26 -0.64 5.25
C GLU A 146 -16.21 0.26 6.50
N ASN A 147 -15.83 -0.30 7.65
CA ASN A 147 -15.64 0.41 8.92
C ASN A 147 -14.17 0.78 9.18
N ALA A 148 -13.26 0.48 8.28
CA ALA A 148 -11.85 0.81 8.41
C ALA A 148 -11.52 2.12 7.68
N VAL A 149 -10.81 3.02 8.35
CA VAL A 149 -10.27 4.25 7.76
C VAL A 149 -8.75 4.14 7.78
N ILE A 150 -8.14 3.78 6.66
CA ILE A 150 -6.72 3.47 6.56
C ILE A 150 -6.01 4.44 5.61
N ASN A 151 -4.88 4.98 6.06
CA ASN A 151 -4.01 5.85 5.29
C ASN A 151 -2.94 5.00 4.58
N TYR A 152 -3.26 4.45 3.41
CA TYR A 152 -2.32 3.59 2.69
C TYR A 152 -1.12 4.36 2.14
N SER A 153 -1.35 5.48 1.46
CA SER A 153 -0.31 6.21 0.72
C SER A 153 0.17 7.48 1.43
N ASN A 154 -0.63 8.06 2.31
CA ASN A 154 -0.35 9.34 2.97
C ASN A 154 -0.39 9.18 4.49
N GLN A 155 0.52 8.36 5.00
CA GLN A 155 0.59 8.04 6.41
C GLN A 155 1.11 9.25 7.21
N PRO A 156 0.28 9.91 8.04
CA PRO A 156 0.69 11.10 8.79
C PRO A 156 1.71 10.74 9.88
N ILE A 157 2.67 11.62 10.09
CA ILE A 157 3.65 11.51 11.15
C ILE A 157 3.06 12.08 12.44
N LEU A 158 3.02 11.28 13.48
CA LEU A 158 2.55 11.68 14.81
C LEU A 158 3.61 12.52 15.52
N SER A 159 3.19 13.61 16.14
CA SER A 159 4.07 14.44 16.97
C SER A 159 4.61 13.64 18.15
N LYS A 160 5.84 13.96 18.54
CA LYS A 160 6.49 13.35 19.71
C LYS A 160 5.65 13.54 20.96
N GLY A 161 5.32 12.44 21.65
CA GLY A 161 4.46 12.45 22.84
C GLY A 161 2.98 12.15 22.58
N SER A 162 2.52 12.10 21.32
CA SER A 162 1.14 11.69 20.97
C SER A 162 0.86 10.24 21.39
N ILE A 163 1.87 9.38 21.41
CA ILE A 163 1.78 7.99 21.85
C ILE A 163 2.49 7.85 23.20
N PRO A 164 1.80 7.36 24.24
CA PRO A 164 2.36 7.32 25.60
C PRO A 164 3.44 6.26 25.79
N SER A 165 3.53 5.26 24.92
CA SER A 165 4.51 4.18 25.08
C SER A 165 4.86 3.54 23.73
N PRO A 166 6.15 3.25 23.46
CA PRO A 166 6.58 2.51 22.26
C PRO A 166 6.31 1.01 22.34
N ARG A 167 5.80 0.50 23.45
CA ARG A 167 5.59 -0.93 23.67
C ARG A 167 4.32 -1.42 22.96
N TYR A 168 4.24 -2.73 22.71
CA TYR A 168 3.04 -3.41 22.21
C TYR A 168 1.98 -3.56 23.32
N ASN A 169 1.45 -2.43 23.78
CA ASN A 169 0.39 -2.39 24.80
C ASN A 169 -0.94 -1.99 24.15
N PHE A 170 -2.05 -2.61 24.59
CA PHE A 170 -3.39 -2.20 24.21
C PHE A 170 -3.85 -1.06 25.10
N MET A 171 -3.63 0.18 24.64
CA MET A 171 -3.80 1.37 25.44
C MET A 171 -5.14 2.07 25.18
N ASP A 172 -5.70 2.71 26.19
CA ASP A 172 -6.81 3.63 25.98
C ASP A 172 -6.33 4.91 25.25
N LYS A 173 -7.08 5.34 24.25
CA LYS A 173 -6.84 6.63 23.61
C LYS A 173 -7.40 7.75 24.49
N LYS A 174 -6.54 8.37 25.28
CA LYS A 174 -6.92 9.40 26.25
C LYS A 174 -6.93 10.83 25.68
N ARG A 175 -6.29 11.05 24.51
CA ARG A 175 -6.10 12.36 23.89
C ARG A 175 -6.27 12.26 22.39
N SER A 176 -6.56 13.37 21.73
CA SER A 176 -6.47 13.50 20.30
C SER A 176 -5.03 13.32 19.86
N PHE A 177 -4.83 12.75 18.66
CA PHE A 177 -3.49 12.70 18.07
C PHE A 177 -3.10 14.08 17.56
N GLU A 178 -1.86 14.45 17.81
CA GLU A 178 -1.21 15.59 17.20
C GLU A 178 -0.28 15.09 16.11
N PHE A 179 -0.26 15.78 14.97
CA PHE A 179 0.56 15.42 13.82
C PHE A 179 1.65 16.46 13.62
N GLU A 180 2.82 16.01 13.20
CA GLU A 180 3.88 16.92 12.77
C GLU A 180 3.44 17.75 11.58
N LYS A 181 3.86 19.02 11.55
CA LYS A 181 3.58 19.95 10.47
C LYS A 181 4.87 20.34 9.76
N ASP A 182 4.77 20.60 8.45
CA ASP A 182 5.84 21.20 7.67
C ASP A 182 5.92 22.72 7.90
N GLU A 183 6.82 23.40 7.20
CA GLU A 183 7.02 24.84 7.29
C GLU A 183 5.79 25.65 6.83
N ASP A 184 4.96 25.06 5.97
CA ASP A 184 3.73 25.65 5.44
C ASP A 184 2.50 25.33 6.32
N GLY A 185 2.69 24.58 7.43
CA GLY A 185 1.64 24.19 8.36
C GLY A 185 0.81 22.98 7.95
N ASN A 186 1.15 22.29 6.86
CA ASN A 186 0.50 21.05 6.44
C ASN A 186 0.97 19.87 7.28
N VAL A 187 0.12 18.85 7.43
CA VAL A 187 0.49 17.62 8.13
C VAL A 187 1.60 16.90 7.35
N LYS A 188 2.73 16.65 8.02
CA LYS A 188 3.80 15.84 7.44
C LYS A 188 3.34 14.40 7.25
N VAL A 189 3.60 13.86 6.07
CA VAL A 189 3.39 12.45 5.76
C VAL A 189 4.73 11.73 5.61
N LEU A 190 4.72 10.42 5.87
CA LEU A 190 5.91 9.60 5.72
C LEU A 190 6.34 9.57 4.25
N ASP A 191 7.58 9.92 3.99
CA ASP A 191 8.17 9.73 2.67
C ASP A 191 8.61 8.27 2.50
N THR A 192 7.80 7.52 1.78
CA THR A 192 8.07 6.10 1.51
C THR A 192 9.12 5.88 0.43
N SER A 193 9.45 6.89 -0.37
CA SER A 193 10.45 6.79 -1.43
C SER A 193 11.86 6.47 -0.91
N ILE A 194 12.16 6.86 0.33
CA ILE A 194 13.41 6.52 1.01
C ILE A 194 13.55 5.01 1.21
N PHE A 195 12.44 4.31 1.41
CA PHE A 195 12.44 2.86 1.67
C PHE A 195 12.47 2.04 0.37
N GLU A 196 11.97 2.59 -0.72
CA GLU A 196 12.05 1.98 -2.06
C GLU A 196 13.49 1.99 -2.58
N ARG A 197 14.24 3.09 -2.40
CA ARG A 197 15.65 3.20 -2.80
C ARG A 197 16.61 2.22 -2.11
N VAL A 198 16.24 1.70 -0.95
CA VAL A 198 17.06 0.74 -0.19
C VAL A 198 16.77 -0.71 -0.60
N VAL A 199 15.86 -0.95 -1.54
CA VAL A 199 15.48 -2.28 -2.06
C VAL A 199 16.11 -2.55 -3.45
N GLU A 200 17.03 -1.73 -3.92
CA GLU A 200 17.81 -2.02 -5.14
C GLU A 200 18.64 -3.30 -4.95
N GLY A 201 18.11 -4.41 -5.46
CA GLY A 201 18.76 -5.72 -5.44
C GLY A 201 17.84 -6.93 -5.55
N GLY A 202 16.53 -6.77 -5.81
CA GLY A 202 15.69 -7.94 -5.97
C GLY A 202 14.23 -7.69 -6.28
N LYS A 203 13.83 -8.07 -7.46
CA LYS A 203 12.46 -8.28 -7.99
C LYS A 203 11.43 -7.18 -7.69
N ILE A 204 11.01 -6.52 -8.74
CA ILE A 204 9.90 -5.57 -8.80
C ILE A 204 8.71 -6.13 -8.05
N GLN A 205 8.34 -5.44 -6.96
CA GLN A 205 7.18 -5.80 -6.17
C GLN A 205 6.02 -4.91 -6.58
N ILE A 206 5.05 -5.51 -7.24
CA ILE A 206 3.86 -4.85 -7.77
C ILE A 206 2.99 -4.42 -6.58
N ASP A 207 2.78 -3.11 -6.44
CA ASP A 207 1.76 -2.53 -5.56
C ASP A 207 0.38 -3.04 -5.99
N PRO A 208 -0.41 -3.66 -5.10
CA PRO A 208 -1.75 -4.18 -5.45
C PRO A 208 -2.68 -3.09 -5.99
N LEU A 209 -2.59 -1.85 -5.49
CA LEU A 209 -3.35 -0.72 -6.00
C LEU A 209 -2.87 -0.32 -7.39
N HIS A 210 -1.54 -0.30 -7.59
CA HIS A 210 -0.91 -0.09 -8.89
C HIS A 210 -1.45 -1.11 -9.91
N LYS A 211 -1.44 -2.39 -9.57
CA LYS A 211 -1.94 -3.46 -10.45
C LYS A 211 -3.43 -3.34 -10.73
N LYS A 212 -4.23 -2.97 -9.72
CA LYS A 212 -5.66 -2.73 -9.91
C LYS A 212 -5.92 -1.58 -10.88
N ILE A 213 -5.23 -0.44 -10.72
CA ILE A 213 -5.34 0.71 -11.63
C ILE A 213 -4.83 0.32 -13.03
N GLN A 214 -3.68 -0.32 -13.12
CA GLN A 214 -3.09 -0.77 -14.39
C GLN A 214 -4.07 -1.65 -15.17
N ASN A 215 -4.64 -2.68 -14.54
CA ASN A 215 -5.61 -3.58 -15.16
C ASN A 215 -6.89 -2.85 -15.58
N ALA A 216 -7.48 -2.04 -14.69
CA ALA A 216 -8.70 -1.31 -14.98
C ALA A 216 -8.51 -0.31 -16.12
N VAL A 217 -7.40 0.43 -16.11
CA VAL A 217 -7.08 1.38 -17.17
C VAL A 217 -6.80 0.64 -18.49
N SER A 218 -6.09 -0.48 -18.47
CA SER A 218 -5.83 -1.27 -19.68
C SER A 218 -7.12 -1.74 -20.36
N GLU A 219 -8.12 -2.15 -19.58
CA GLU A 219 -9.45 -2.53 -20.13
C GLU A 219 -10.14 -1.34 -20.81
N ILE A 220 -10.10 -0.16 -20.19
CA ILE A 220 -10.66 1.07 -20.79
C ILE A 220 -9.93 1.43 -22.09
N LEU A 221 -8.60 1.24 -22.14
CA LEU A 221 -7.78 1.55 -23.31
C LEU A 221 -8.00 0.60 -24.48
N LYS A 222 -8.47 -0.64 -24.26
CA LYS A 222 -8.77 -1.60 -25.35
C LYS A 222 -9.76 -1.05 -26.39
N GLY A 223 -10.64 -0.13 -26.00
CA GLY A 223 -11.54 0.57 -26.93
C GLY A 223 -10.88 1.71 -27.74
N GLN A 224 -9.68 2.14 -27.35
CA GLN A 224 -8.99 3.31 -27.93
C GLN A 224 -7.71 2.94 -28.70
N TYR A 225 -7.10 1.81 -28.38
CA TYR A 225 -5.82 1.33 -28.92
C TYR A 225 -5.96 -0.05 -29.54
N THR A 226 -5.26 -0.28 -30.66
CA THR A 226 -5.31 -1.56 -31.37
C THR A 226 -4.43 -2.63 -30.78
N LYS A 227 -3.37 -2.22 -30.07
CA LYS A 227 -2.47 -3.10 -29.31
C LYS A 227 -2.25 -2.51 -27.95
N ILE A 228 -2.34 -3.33 -26.91
CA ILE A 228 -2.00 -2.97 -25.53
C ILE A 228 -1.05 -4.03 -25.01
N GLN A 229 0.05 -3.58 -24.41
CA GLN A 229 1.05 -4.40 -23.76
C GLN A 229 1.23 -3.91 -22.33
N LEU A 230 1.32 -4.84 -21.38
CA LEU A 230 1.50 -4.56 -19.96
C LEU A 230 2.88 -5.02 -19.51
N GLU A 231 3.53 -4.22 -18.66
CA GLU A 231 4.82 -4.56 -18.03
C GLU A 231 5.87 -5.06 -19.02
N THR A 232 5.95 -4.40 -20.16
CA THR A 232 6.90 -4.77 -21.21
C THR A 232 8.14 -3.92 -21.15
N ASN A 233 9.29 -4.56 -21.33
CA ASN A 233 10.54 -3.85 -21.52
C ASN A 233 10.49 -3.12 -22.88
N PRO A 234 11.07 -1.91 -22.99
CA PRO A 234 11.41 -1.35 -24.29
C PRO A 234 12.34 -2.32 -25.04
N GLU A 235 12.21 -2.39 -26.34
CA GLU A 235 13.20 -3.07 -27.16
C GLU A 235 14.56 -2.46 -26.81
N ASP A 236 15.57 -3.27 -26.50
CA ASP A 236 16.93 -2.88 -26.09
C ASP A 236 17.15 -2.35 -24.64
N ALA A 237 16.21 -2.54 -23.72
CA ALA A 237 16.40 -2.14 -22.31
C ALA A 237 15.91 -3.25 -21.35
N GLU A 238 16.81 -4.11 -20.90
CA GLU A 238 16.49 -5.29 -20.09
C GLU A 238 15.93 -4.97 -18.69
N ASP A 239 16.26 -3.80 -18.13
CA ASP A 239 15.91 -3.42 -16.76
C ASP A 239 14.76 -2.40 -16.63
N GLN A 240 14.14 -2.02 -17.75
CA GLN A 240 13.10 -0.99 -17.76
C GLN A 240 11.74 -1.59 -18.10
N ARG A 241 10.74 -1.37 -17.25
CA ARG A 241 9.37 -1.84 -17.48
C ARG A 241 8.41 -0.68 -17.57
N ILE A 242 7.74 -0.58 -18.72
CA ILE A 242 6.65 0.36 -18.94
C ILE A 242 5.35 -0.29 -18.47
N ASP A 243 4.60 0.39 -17.61
CA ASP A 243 3.37 -0.17 -17.05
C ASP A 243 2.34 -0.53 -18.12
N ILE A 244 2.07 0.40 -19.06
CA ILE A 244 1.17 0.14 -20.18
C ILE A 244 1.73 0.81 -21.44
N LYS A 245 1.78 0.05 -22.54
CA LYS A 245 2.04 0.57 -23.91
C LYS A 245 0.77 0.41 -24.74
N GLY A 246 0.33 1.48 -25.39
CA GLY A 246 -0.81 1.47 -26.30
C GLY A 246 -0.41 1.91 -27.70
N PHE A 247 -0.74 1.12 -28.74
CA PHE A 247 -0.52 1.52 -30.12
C PHE A 247 -1.76 2.21 -30.69
N SER A 248 -1.64 3.49 -30.99
CA SER A 248 -2.70 4.29 -31.63
C SER A 248 -2.78 4.03 -33.11
N LYS A 249 -3.87 3.41 -33.57
CA LYS A 249 -4.10 3.18 -35.01
C LYS A 249 -4.25 4.50 -35.77
N LYS A 250 -4.85 5.51 -35.16
CA LYS A 250 -5.08 6.82 -35.77
C LYS A 250 -3.77 7.58 -36.00
N GLU A 251 -2.86 7.51 -35.03
CA GLU A 251 -1.61 8.27 -35.05
C GLU A 251 -0.41 7.43 -35.52
N GLN A 252 -0.60 6.09 -35.67
CA GLN A 252 0.43 5.12 -36.05
C GLN A 252 1.67 5.18 -35.15
N GLU A 253 1.46 5.36 -33.84
CA GLU A 253 2.54 5.55 -32.90
C GLU A 253 2.20 4.93 -31.52
N TRP A 254 3.24 4.65 -30.73
CA TRP A 254 3.12 4.18 -29.38
C TRP A 254 2.91 5.33 -28.41
N HIS A 255 2.03 5.10 -27.44
CA HIS A 255 1.82 5.93 -26.26
C HIS A 255 2.22 5.14 -25.03
N PHE A 256 2.94 5.77 -24.09
CA PHE A 256 3.35 5.17 -22.85
C PHE A 256 2.51 5.71 -21.69
N PHE A 257 2.18 4.82 -20.77
CA PHE A 257 1.40 5.13 -19.59
C PHE A 257 2.15 4.62 -18.37
N GLU A 258 2.39 5.49 -17.42
CA GLU A 258 3.04 5.20 -16.16
C GLU A 258 2.03 5.37 -15.02
N VAL A 259 1.83 4.34 -14.21
CA VAL A 259 0.88 4.30 -13.10
C VAL A 259 1.62 4.59 -11.79
N LYS A 260 1.08 5.48 -11.00
CA LYS A 260 1.56 5.76 -9.64
C LYS A 260 0.36 5.77 -8.68
N THR A 261 0.60 5.43 -7.42
CA THR A 261 -0.46 5.24 -6.42
C THR A 261 -0.40 6.24 -5.28
N VAL A 262 0.19 7.40 -5.56
CA VAL A 262 0.38 8.51 -4.63
C VAL A 262 -0.46 9.72 -5.05
N SER A 263 -0.36 10.85 -4.32
CA SER A 263 -1.05 12.09 -4.72
C SER A 263 -0.66 12.55 -6.13
N ALA A 264 -1.54 13.29 -6.82
CA ALA A 264 -1.34 13.74 -8.20
C ALA A 264 0.00 14.45 -8.40
N LYS A 265 0.37 15.38 -7.51
CA LYS A 265 1.67 16.05 -7.50
C LYS A 265 2.85 15.07 -7.45
N ARG A 266 2.78 14.06 -6.59
CA ARG A 266 3.83 13.04 -6.48
C ARG A 266 3.86 12.11 -7.67
N CYS A 267 2.70 11.71 -8.20
CA CYS A 267 2.60 10.93 -9.43
C CYS A 267 3.36 11.62 -10.58
N ILE A 268 3.11 12.92 -10.79
CA ILE A 268 3.77 13.71 -11.83
C ILE A 268 5.28 13.73 -11.61
N ARG A 269 5.73 14.05 -10.40
CA ARG A 269 7.16 14.13 -10.07
C ARG A 269 7.90 12.80 -10.26
N GLU A 270 7.31 11.71 -9.81
CA GLU A 270 7.95 10.39 -9.82
C GLU A 270 7.93 9.73 -11.21
N ALA A 271 6.84 9.91 -11.97
CA ALA A 271 6.70 9.31 -13.29
C ALA A 271 7.44 10.07 -14.40
N LEU A 272 7.63 11.39 -14.25
CA LEU A 272 8.18 12.24 -15.31
C LEU A 272 9.56 11.76 -15.77
N GLY A 273 10.47 11.50 -14.85
CA GLY A 273 11.81 11.01 -15.16
C GLY A 273 11.79 9.63 -15.81
N GLN A 274 11.05 8.70 -15.23
CA GLN A 274 10.95 7.32 -15.70
C GLN A 274 10.37 7.24 -17.13
N ILE A 275 9.26 7.90 -17.37
CA ILE A 275 8.58 7.79 -18.67
C ILE A 275 9.40 8.42 -19.80
N LEU A 276 10.15 9.49 -19.51
CA LEU A 276 11.06 10.11 -20.47
C LEU A 276 12.29 9.24 -20.72
N GLU A 277 12.85 8.63 -19.70
CA GLU A 277 13.95 7.68 -19.81
C GLU A 277 13.54 6.50 -20.69
N TYR A 278 12.42 5.86 -20.39
CA TYR A 278 11.89 4.71 -21.15
C TYR A 278 11.64 5.05 -22.61
N ALA A 279 11.19 6.26 -22.89
CA ALA A 279 10.88 6.70 -24.23
C ALA A 279 12.13 7.10 -25.04
N HIS A 280 13.15 7.66 -24.39
CA HIS A 280 14.21 8.39 -25.10
C HIS A 280 15.64 7.93 -24.83
N TYR A 281 15.91 7.22 -23.71
CA TYR A 281 17.27 6.75 -23.42
C TYR A 281 17.63 5.53 -24.30
N PRO A 282 18.87 5.40 -24.85
CA PRO A 282 19.99 6.36 -24.85
C PRO A 282 20.01 7.34 -26.05
N ASN A 283 19.00 7.74 -26.65
CA ASN A 283 18.82 8.60 -27.80
C ASN A 283 17.92 7.95 -28.87
N VAL A 284 16.80 7.45 -28.41
CA VAL A 284 15.77 6.79 -29.22
C VAL A 284 14.44 7.52 -29.08
N ASN A 285 13.45 7.12 -29.84
CA ASN A 285 12.11 7.68 -29.78
C ASN A 285 11.06 6.56 -29.87
N ARG A 286 10.82 5.90 -28.75
CA ARG A 286 9.95 4.72 -28.68
C ARG A 286 8.47 5.06 -28.52
N ALA A 287 8.16 6.28 -28.06
CA ALA A 287 6.79 6.76 -27.91
C ALA A 287 6.69 8.26 -28.15
N LYS A 288 5.52 8.71 -28.61
CA LYS A 288 5.24 10.11 -28.95
C LYS A 288 4.36 10.82 -27.93
N LYS A 289 3.65 10.07 -27.09
CA LYS A 289 2.78 10.63 -26.05
C LYS A 289 2.93 9.87 -24.75
N PHE A 290 2.83 10.61 -23.66
CA PHE A 290 3.05 10.13 -22.33
C PHE A 290 1.85 10.43 -21.43
N PHE A 291 1.43 9.44 -20.66
CA PHE A 291 0.32 9.58 -19.72
C PHE A 291 0.75 9.11 -18.35
N ILE A 292 0.64 9.99 -17.39
CA ILE A 292 0.82 9.65 -15.98
C ILE A 292 -0.57 9.36 -15.42
N ILE A 293 -0.71 8.24 -14.71
CA ILE A 293 -2.00 7.81 -14.16
C ILE A 293 -1.89 7.74 -12.63
N GLY A 294 -2.78 8.46 -11.94
CA GLY A 294 -2.87 8.47 -10.49
C GLY A 294 -4.25 8.07 -9.98
N PRO A 295 -4.40 7.81 -8.66
CA PRO A 295 -5.67 7.46 -8.03
C PRO A 295 -6.55 8.68 -7.71
N GLU A 296 -5.99 9.89 -7.75
CA GLU A 296 -6.64 11.13 -7.30
C GLU A 296 -6.64 12.20 -8.40
N PRO A 297 -7.66 13.09 -8.43
CA PRO A 297 -7.69 14.20 -9.36
C PRO A 297 -6.55 15.20 -9.06
N PRO A 298 -5.96 15.83 -10.09
CA PRO A 298 -4.96 16.89 -9.94
C PRO A 298 -5.63 18.18 -9.45
N ASP A 299 -4.93 18.91 -8.59
CA ASP A 299 -5.33 20.26 -8.20
C ASP A 299 -4.99 21.32 -9.26
N GLU A 300 -5.31 22.59 -9.01
CA GLU A 300 -5.07 23.67 -9.96
C GLU A 300 -3.57 23.92 -10.21
N ASN A 301 -2.71 23.71 -9.22
CA ASN A 301 -1.26 23.85 -9.37
C ASN A 301 -0.69 22.68 -10.20
N ASP A 302 -1.18 21.47 -9.99
CA ASP A 302 -0.81 20.30 -10.78
C ASP A 302 -1.18 20.49 -12.25
N LYS A 303 -2.39 21.01 -12.52
CA LYS A 303 -2.87 21.34 -13.87
C LYS A 303 -2.01 22.40 -14.54
N ALA A 304 -1.71 23.48 -13.80
CA ALA A 304 -0.85 24.54 -14.28
C ALA A 304 0.56 24.02 -14.63
N TYR A 305 1.10 23.15 -13.79
CA TYR A 305 2.40 22.54 -14.04
C TYR A 305 2.39 21.63 -15.29
N MET A 306 1.36 20.80 -15.44
CA MET A 306 1.22 19.97 -16.65
C MET A 306 1.07 20.82 -17.92
N GLN A 307 0.38 21.96 -17.85
CA GLN A 307 0.30 22.92 -18.95
C GLN A 307 1.65 23.58 -19.26
N LEU A 308 2.43 23.93 -18.22
CA LEU A 308 3.78 24.46 -18.37
C LEU A 308 4.69 23.48 -19.13
N LEU A 309 4.68 22.20 -18.74
CA LEU A 309 5.46 21.16 -19.40
C LEU A 309 5.13 21.05 -20.89
N ARG A 310 3.83 21.11 -21.24
CA ARG A 310 3.41 21.06 -22.66
C ARG A 310 3.72 22.34 -23.43
N ASN A 311 3.39 23.49 -22.84
CA ASN A 311 3.42 24.76 -23.59
C ASN A 311 4.83 25.33 -23.71
N THR A 312 5.61 25.27 -22.62
CA THR A 312 6.96 25.83 -22.57
C THR A 312 8.01 24.81 -23.01
N TYR A 313 7.96 23.62 -22.43
CA TYR A 313 8.97 22.59 -22.70
C TYR A 313 8.61 21.64 -23.85
N LYS A 314 7.42 21.83 -24.47
CA LYS A 314 6.93 21.04 -25.60
C LYS A 314 6.87 19.52 -25.34
N MET A 315 6.74 19.14 -24.06
CA MET A 315 6.62 17.73 -23.66
C MET A 315 5.21 17.21 -23.97
N PRO A 316 5.03 16.15 -24.74
CA PRO A 316 3.72 15.58 -25.07
C PRO A 316 3.22 14.68 -23.92
N ILE A 317 3.00 15.29 -22.73
CA ILE A 317 2.68 14.59 -21.48
C ILE A 317 1.38 15.08 -20.87
N TRP A 318 0.59 14.15 -20.36
CA TRP A 318 -0.71 14.40 -19.76
C TRP A 318 -0.86 13.62 -18.47
N PHE A 319 -1.66 14.14 -17.54
CA PHE A 319 -2.08 13.43 -16.34
C PHE A 319 -3.52 12.94 -16.51
N ARG A 320 -3.82 11.73 -16.02
CA ARG A 320 -5.15 11.15 -15.90
C ARG A 320 -5.30 10.59 -14.50
N TRP A 321 -6.52 10.51 -13.99
CA TRP A 321 -6.76 9.80 -12.73
C TRP A 321 -7.85 8.76 -12.92
N TYR A 322 -7.77 7.69 -12.13
CA TYR A 322 -8.72 6.59 -12.16
C TYR A 322 -9.60 6.62 -10.91
N SER A 323 -10.92 6.69 -11.10
CA SER A 323 -11.91 6.60 -10.01
C SER A 323 -12.46 5.19 -9.91
N PHE A 324 -12.16 4.49 -8.82
CA PHE A 324 -12.74 3.19 -8.52
C PHE A 324 -14.25 3.26 -8.29
N LYS A 325 -14.75 4.36 -7.75
CA LYS A 325 -16.18 4.57 -7.48
C LYS A 325 -17.01 4.57 -8.76
N GLU A 326 -16.45 5.14 -9.83
CA GLU A 326 -17.14 5.30 -11.10
C GLU A 326 -16.64 4.34 -12.18
N ASN A 327 -15.61 3.56 -11.88
CA ASN A 327 -14.92 2.68 -12.84
C ASN A 327 -14.55 3.42 -14.13
N LYS A 328 -14.01 4.62 -14.01
CA LYS A 328 -13.67 5.50 -15.13
C LYS A 328 -12.29 6.09 -14.97
N SER A 329 -11.59 6.22 -16.09
CA SER A 329 -10.44 7.11 -16.21
C SER A 329 -10.92 8.44 -16.76
N TYR A 330 -10.67 9.53 -16.04
CA TYR A 330 -11.08 10.86 -16.44
C TYR A 330 -10.13 11.44 -17.49
N GLU A 331 -10.63 12.42 -18.24
CA GLU A 331 -9.88 13.03 -19.30
C GLU A 331 -8.62 13.73 -18.81
N ARG A 332 -7.69 13.82 -19.73
CA ARG A 332 -6.34 14.36 -19.59
C ARG A 332 -6.32 15.85 -19.24
N VAL A 333 -5.53 16.16 -18.28
CA VAL A 333 -5.16 17.51 -17.89
C VAL A 333 -3.75 17.83 -18.37
#